data_bbd529c292803da66643023aa2344207
#
_entry.id   bbd529c292803da66643023aa2344207
#
_cell.length_a   1.000
_cell.length_b   1.000
_cell.length_c   1.000
_cell.angle_alpha   90.00
_cell.angle_beta   90.00
_cell.angle_gamma   90.00
#
_symmetry.space_group_name_H-M   'P 1'
#
loop_
_entity.id
_entity.type
_entity.pdbx_description
1 polymer ?
#
loop_
_entity_poly.entity_id
_entity_poly.type
_entity_poly.pdbx_seq_one_letter_code
_entity_poly.pdbx_strand_id
1 'polypeptide(L)'
;MRPMRRAEREVTEETHIREILEGCETLRLGLWDGEEVYVVPVSYGYLYEEGRCTLYFHGSAQGRKAEVLARGGNVGFELDRGAELVTAEVACSHSTRYQSIVGSGEAQRLVDPEEKRLALRQIMRHYTGRESWDFPDATLEKTAVWALRAHWLTAKERG
;
A
#
# COMPACT_ATOMS: atom_id res chain seq x y z
N MET A 1 10.03 -5.81 -14.71
CA MET A 1 9.44 -4.46 -14.51
C MET A 1 9.84 -3.56 -15.67
N ARG A 2 8.90 -2.79 -16.15
CA ARG A 2 9.18 -1.83 -17.25
C ARG A 2 9.75 -0.54 -16.67
N PRO A 3 10.71 0.12 -17.38
CA PRO A 3 11.19 1.43 -16.97
C PRO A 3 10.07 2.47 -16.97
N MET A 4 10.16 3.43 -16.06
CA MET A 4 9.20 4.52 -15.99
C MET A 4 9.32 5.42 -17.24
N ARG A 5 8.18 5.75 -17.87
CA ARG A 5 8.16 6.61 -19.05
C ARG A 5 8.69 8.03 -18.77
N ARG A 6 8.34 8.56 -17.61
CA ARG A 6 8.79 9.86 -17.14
C ARG A 6 9.90 9.70 -16.11
N ALA A 7 11.05 9.22 -16.56
CA ALA A 7 12.19 8.90 -15.69
C ALA A 7 12.63 10.09 -14.83
N GLU A 8 12.45 11.32 -15.30
CA GLU A 8 12.79 12.53 -14.55
C GLU A 8 11.91 12.74 -13.31
N ARG A 9 10.81 12.02 -13.20
CA ARG A 9 9.90 12.08 -12.04
C ARG A 9 10.10 10.92 -11.09
N GLU A 10 10.96 9.99 -11.41
CA GLU A 10 11.19 8.81 -10.58
C GLU A 10 11.92 9.19 -9.28
N VAL A 11 11.39 8.68 -8.18
CA VAL A 11 12.00 8.79 -6.86
C VAL A 11 12.69 7.47 -6.56
N THR A 12 14.01 7.50 -6.37
CA THR A 12 14.83 6.30 -6.15
C THR A 12 15.46 6.22 -4.76
N GLU A 13 15.53 7.33 -4.04
CA GLU A 13 16.11 7.35 -2.70
C GLU A 13 15.17 6.73 -1.67
N GLU A 14 15.67 5.78 -0.89
CA GLU A 14 14.89 5.07 0.12
C GLU A 14 14.23 5.99 1.14
N THR A 15 14.95 7.01 1.60
CA THR A 15 14.43 7.99 2.54
C THR A 15 13.20 8.70 1.97
N HIS A 16 13.27 9.09 0.71
CA HIS A 16 12.20 9.79 0.03
C HIS A 16 10.99 8.86 -0.23
N ILE A 17 11.25 7.61 -0.62
CA ILE A 17 10.19 6.60 -0.78
C ILE A 17 9.47 6.36 0.55
N ARG A 18 10.24 6.28 1.64
CA ARG A 18 9.67 6.13 2.99
C ARG A 18 8.77 7.31 3.37
N GLU A 19 9.18 8.53 3.03
CA GLU A 19 8.37 9.73 3.26
C GLU A 19 7.02 9.67 2.51
N ILE A 20 7.03 9.16 1.29
CA ILE A 20 5.80 8.99 0.50
C ILE A 20 4.91 7.93 1.15
N LEU A 21 5.48 6.78 1.54
CA LEU A 21 4.75 5.73 2.25
C LEU A 21 4.12 6.25 3.55
N GLU A 22 4.86 7.06 4.29
CA GLU A 22 4.38 7.66 5.54
C GLU A 22 3.30 8.69 5.31
N GLY A 23 3.36 9.43 4.23
CA GLY A 23 2.44 10.52 3.94
C GLY A 23 1.13 10.14 3.28
N CYS A 24 1.03 8.95 2.69
CA CYS A 24 -0.20 8.49 2.06
C CYS A 24 -1.16 7.93 3.10
N GLU A 25 -2.46 7.99 2.82
CA GLU A 25 -3.50 7.55 3.75
C GLU A 25 -4.22 6.28 3.32
N THR A 26 -4.25 6.01 2.04
CA THR A 26 -5.02 4.89 1.47
C THR A 26 -4.16 4.04 0.57
N LEU A 27 -4.24 2.74 0.77
CA LEU A 27 -3.68 1.73 -0.12
C LEU A 27 -4.79 1.20 -1.01
N ARG A 28 -4.59 1.23 -2.32
CA ARG A 28 -5.51 0.63 -3.28
C ARG A 28 -4.91 -0.64 -3.82
N LEU A 29 -5.68 -1.73 -3.72
CA LEU A 29 -5.30 -3.04 -4.20
C LEU A 29 -5.98 -3.32 -5.52
N GLY A 30 -5.22 -3.75 -6.51
CA GLY A 30 -5.74 -4.23 -7.78
C GLY A 30 -5.72 -5.75 -7.80
N LEU A 31 -6.90 -6.37 -7.84
CA LEU A 31 -7.09 -7.81 -7.75
C LEU A 31 -7.73 -8.34 -9.03
N TRP A 32 -7.36 -9.55 -9.40
CA TRP A 32 -7.98 -10.28 -10.52
C TRP A 32 -8.77 -11.44 -9.95
N ASP A 33 -10.07 -11.47 -10.17
CA ASP A 33 -10.94 -12.51 -9.61
C ASP A 33 -11.20 -13.71 -10.56
N GLY A 34 -10.53 -13.71 -11.71
CA GLY A 34 -10.71 -14.71 -12.77
C GLY A 34 -11.56 -14.20 -13.93
N GLU A 35 -12.31 -13.15 -13.73
CA GLU A 35 -13.20 -12.55 -14.75
C GLU A 35 -12.95 -11.05 -14.94
N GLU A 36 -12.79 -10.31 -13.85
CA GLU A 36 -12.60 -8.87 -13.92
C GLU A 36 -11.57 -8.36 -12.92
N VAL A 37 -11.06 -7.16 -13.19
CA VAL A 37 -10.19 -6.45 -12.26
C VAL A 37 -11.07 -5.81 -11.18
N TYR A 38 -10.72 -6.06 -9.93
CA TYR A 38 -11.40 -5.52 -8.77
C TYR A 38 -10.43 -4.64 -7.98
N VAL A 39 -10.80 -3.37 -7.79
CA VAL A 39 -9.97 -2.41 -7.04
C VAL A 39 -10.65 -2.10 -5.71
N VAL A 40 -9.90 -2.22 -4.61
CA VAL A 40 -10.43 -1.98 -3.27
C VAL A 40 -9.48 -1.10 -2.46
N PRO A 41 -10.00 -0.05 -1.79
CA PRO A 41 -9.19 0.75 -0.87
C PRO A 41 -9.12 0.10 0.51
N VAL A 42 -7.97 0.19 1.16
CA VAL A 42 -7.77 -0.30 2.52
C VAL A 42 -6.88 0.66 3.30
N SER A 43 -7.05 0.65 4.63
CA SER A 43 -6.09 1.26 5.53
C SER A 43 -4.88 0.34 5.63
N TYR A 44 -3.69 0.90 5.83
CA TYR A 44 -2.46 0.11 5.79
C TYR A 44 -1.42 0.55 6.81
N GLY A 45 -0.50 -0.36 7.06
CA GLY A 45 0.78 -0.07 7.68
C GLY A 45 1.88 -0.58 6.75
N TYR A 46 3.12 -0.30 7.06
CA TYR A 46 4.22 -0.72 6.21
C TYR A 46 5.51 -0.93 6.98
N LEU A 47 6.39 -1.73 6.39
CA LEU A 47 7.80 -1.80 6.72
C LEU A 47 8.56 -1.62 5.40
N TYR A 48 9.52 -0.71 5.39
CA TYR A 48 10.34 -0.44 4.22
C TYR A 48 11.79 -0.33 4.64
N GLU A 49 12.60 -1.33 4.28
CA GLU A 49 14.01 -1.40 4.62
C GLU A 49 14.79 -2.06 3.48
N GLU A 50 15.95 -1.50 3.15
CA GLU A 50 16.85 -2.05 2.13
C GLU A 50 16.16 -2.35 0.79
N GLY A 51 15.29 -1.44 0.36
CA GLY A 51 14.53 -1.58 -0.88
C GLY A 51 13.39 -2.60 -0.82
N ARG A 52 13.15 -3.22 0.33
CA ARG A 52 12.08 -4.20 0.54
C ARG A 52 10.88 -3.54 1.19
N CYS A 53 9.74 -3.67 0.55
CA CYS A 53 8.49 -3.12 1.05
C CYS A 53 7.50 -4.22 1.39
N THR A 54 6.97 -4.16 2.61
CA THR A 54 5.84 -4.98 3.04
C THR A 54 4.73 -4.05 3.47
N LEU A 55 3.56 -4.26 2.89
CA LEU A 55 2.35 -3.50 3.22
C LEU A 55 1.42 -4.41 4.00
N TYR A 56 0.92 -3.91 5.12
CA TYR A 56 -0.01 -4.64 5.99
C TYR A 56 -1.40 -4.04 5.90
N PHE A 57 -2.39 -4.89 5.81
CA PHE A 57 -3.78 -4.46 5.86
C PHE A 57 -4.64 -5.53 6.55
N HIS A 58 -5.83 -5.16 6.96
CA HIS A 58 -6.75 -6.07 7.63
C HIS A 58 -8.15 -5.89 7.06
N GLY A 59 -9.02 -6.81 7.41
CA GLY A 59 -10.41 -6.76 6.99
C GLY A 59 -11.19 -7.97 7.43
N SER A 60 -12.36 -8.16 6.81
CA SER A 60 -13.17 -9.33 7.05
C SER A 60 -12.49 -10.59 6.54
N ALA A 61 -12.62 -11.68 7.27
CA ALA A 61 -12.17 -13.00 6.82
C ALA A 61 -13.05 -13.56 5.69
N GLN A 62 -14.20 -12.93 5.44
CA GLN A 62 -15.16 -13.31 4.42
C GLN A 62 -15.37 -12.17 3.44
N GLY A 63 -15.90 -12.49 2.26
CA GLY A 63 -16.20 -11.50 1.24
C GLY A 63 -15.25 -11.60 0.04
N ARG A 64 -15.51 -10.76 -0.96
CA ARG A 64 -14.82 -10.80 -2.25
C ARG A 64 -13.31 -10.64 -2.14
N LYS A 65 -12.85 -9.67 -1.37
CA LYS A 65 -11.41 -9.43 -1.18
C LYS A 65 -10.71 -10.67 -0.60
N ALA A 66 -11.28 -11.24 0.47
CA ALA A 66 -10.70 -12.40 1.12
C ALA A 66 -10.69 -13.63 0.20
N GLU A 67 -11.74 -13.83 -0.58
CA GLU A 67 -11.83 -14.94 -1.55
C GLU A 67 -10.79 -14.83 -2.64
N VAL A 68 -10.61 -13.63 -3.22
CA VAL A 68 -9.63 -13.39 -4.27
C VAL A 68 -8.22 -13.56 -3.74
N LEU A 69 -7.92 -13.00 -2.58
CA LEU A 69 -6.61 -13.12 -1.94
C LEU A 69 -6.27 -14.57 -1.58
N ALA A 70 -7.25 -15.37 -1.20
CA ALA A 70 -7.06 -16.79 -0.88
C ALA A 70 -6.62 -17.62 -2.09
N ARG A 71 -6.96 -17.19 -3.31
CA ARG A 71 -6.54 -17.88 -4.54
C ARG A 71 -5.06 -17.69 -4.85
N GLY A 72 -4.42 -16.69 -4.24
CA GLY A 72 -3.04 -16.34 -4.52
C GLY A 72 -2.87 -15.56 -5.82
N GLY A 73 -1.64 -15.43 -6.29
CA GLY A 73 -1.31 -14.69 -7.49
C GLY A 73 -0.82 -13.27 -7.20
N ASN A 74 -0.52 -12.55 -8.26
CA ASN A 74 -0.02 -11.19 -8.15
C ASN A 74 -1.13 -10.22 -7.77
N VAL A 75 -0.78 -9.30 -6.88
CA VAL A 75 -1.64 -8.20 -6.45
C VAL A 75 -0.95 -6.90 -6.86
N GLY A 76 -1.65 -6.07 -7.64
CA GLY A 76 -1.20 -4.72 -7.93
C GLY A 76 -1.55 -3.80 -6.78
N PHE A 77 -0.77 -2.75 -6.57
CA PHE A 77 -1.08 -1.76 -5.55
C PHE A 77 -0.68 -0.36 -5.96
N GLU A 78 -1.33 0.61 -5.36
CA GLU A 78 -1.09 2.02 -5.59
C GLU A 78 -1.35 2.81 -4.31
N LEU A 79 -0.52 3.82 -4.08
CA LEU A 79 -0.70 4.84 -3.03
C LEU A 79 -0.38 6.19 -3.64
N ASP A 80 -1.14 7.23 -3.27
CA ASP A 80 -0.84 8.57 -3.74
C ASP A 80 -1.26 9.63 -2.73
N ARG A 81 -0.72 10.82 -2.90
CA ARG A 81 -1.10 12.01 -2.13
C ARG A 81 -0.80 13.30 -2.87
N GLY A 82 -1.34 14.40 -2.37
CA GLY A 82 -0.96 15.74 -2.76
C GLY A 82 -1.43 16.16 -4.15
N ALA A 83 -2.58 15.68 -4.62
CA ALA A 83 -3.14 16.05 -5.92
C ALA A 83 -3.53 17.54 -5.96
N GLU A 84 -2.54 18.42 -6.06
CA GLU A 84 -2.69 19.85 -6.03
C GLU A 84 -2.56 20.44 -7.43
N LEU A 85 -3.56 21.23 -7.84
CA LEU A 85 -3.58 21.83 -9.16
C LEU A 85 -2.51 22.90 -9.32
N VAL A 86 -1.75 22.80 -10.41
CA VAL A 86 -0.82 23.85 -10.85
C VAL A 86 -1.44 24.55 -12.05
N THR A 87 -1.85 25.80 -11.86
CA THR A 87 -2.52 26.57 -12.89
C THR A 87 -1.55 27.17 -13.91
N ALA A 88 -2.03 27.40 -15.13
CA ALA A 88 -1.29 28.06 -16.19
C ALA A 88 -2.28 28.84 -17.06
N GLU A 89 -1.78 29.71 -17.95
CA GLU A 89 -2.64 30.51 -18.85
C GLU A 89 -3.32 29.64 -19.90
N VAL A 90 -2.63 28.61 -20.38
CA VAL A 90 -3.13 27.70 -21.42
C VAL A 90 -3.59 26.39 -20.79
N ALA A 91 -4.76 25.93 -21.19
CA ALA A 91 -5.37 24.71 -20.62
C ALA A 91 -4.42 23.50 -20.61
N CYS A 92 -3.74 23.22 -21.70
CA CYS A 92 -2.84 22.07 -21.79
C CYS A 92 -1.56 22.19 -20.94
N SER A 93 -1.28 23.37 -20.39
CA SER A 93 -0.15 23.62 -19.52
C SER A 93 -0.48 23.48 -18.02
N HIS A 94 -1.76 23.32 -17.69
CA HIS A 94 -2.18 22.98 -16.34
C HIS A 94 -1.60 21.62 -15.94
N SER A 95 -1.32 21.46 -14.68
CA SER A 95 -0.75 20.21 -14.15
C SER A 95 -1.14 19.96 -12.72
N THR A 96 -0.64 18.89 -12.16
CA THR A 96 -0.92 18.50 -10.78
C THR A 96 0.39 18.14 -10.08
N ARG A 97 0.59 18.66 -8.88
CA ARG A 97 1.65 18.19 -7.98
C ARG A 97 1.13 16.95 -7.28
N TYR A 98 1.97 15.92 -7.21
CA TYR A 98 1.59 14.68 -6.56
C TYR A 98 2.81 13.85 -6.19
N GLN A 99 2.58 12.88 -5.33
CA GLN A 99 3.50 11.79 -5.05
C GLN A 99 2.72 10.49 -5.16
N SER A 100 3.29 9.48 -5.77
CA SER A 100 2.63 8.18 -5.92
C SER A 100 3.63 7.04 -5.85
N ILE A 101 3.12 5.88 -5.42
CA ILE A 101 3.85 4.62 -5.47
C ILE A 101 2.93 3.61 -6.16
N VAL A 102 3.46 2.89 -7.12
CA VAL A 102 2.79 1.74 -7.72
C VAL A 102 3.69 0.54 -7.61
N GLY A 103 3.10 -0.63 -7.52
CA GLY A 103 3.88 -1.85 -7.45
C GLY A 103 3.04 -3.09 -7.62
N SER A 104 3.71 -4.22 -7.45
CA SER A 104 3.09 -5.54 -7.53
C SER A 104 3.79 -6.48 -6.56
N GLY A 105 3.06 -7.42 -6.03
CA GLY A 105 3.58 -8.40 -5.11
C GLY A 105 2.60 -9.51 -4.83
N GLU A 106 2.84 -10.23 -3.74
CA GLU A 106 1.97 -11.29 -3.28
C GLU A 106 1.49 -11.02 -1.87
N ALA A 107 0.19 -11.20 -1.65
CA ALA A 107 -0.42 -11.04 -0.34
C ALA A 107 -0.58 -12.42 0.32
N GLN A 108 -0.14 -12.51 1.57
CA GLN A 108 -0.25 -13.69 2.38
C GLN A 108 -1.04 -13.38 3.64
N ARG A 109 -2.03 -14.22 3.94
CA ARG A 109 -2.76 -14.12 5.20
C ARG A 109 -1.85 -14.54 6.35
N LEU A 110 -1.75 -13.69 7.36
CA LEU A 110 -0.94 -13.97 8.54
C LEU A 110 -1.72 -14.86 9.50
N VAL A 111 -1.05 -15.86 10.04
CA VAL A 111 -1.63 -16.83 10.98
C VAL A 111 -0.99 -16.71 12.36
N ASP A 112 0.32 -16.49 12.40
CA ASP A 112 1.06 -16.36 13.65
C ASP A 112 0.61 -15.12 14.44
N PRO A 113 0.24 -15.24 15.71
CA PRO A 113 -0.23 -14.11 16.52
C PRO A 113 0.76 -12.95 16.60
N GLU A 114 2.06 -13.24 16.69
CA GLU A 114 3.06 -12.18 16.78
C GLU A 114 3.24 -11.42 15.47
N GLU A 115 3.14 -12.11 14.32
CA GLU A 115 3.14 -11.45 13.02
C GLU A 115 1.89 -10.59 12.84
N LYS A 116 0.74 -11.06 13.29
CA LYS A 116 -0.52 -10.28 13.28
C LYS A 116 -0.40 -9.03 14.15
N ARG A 117 0.20 -9.14 15.33
CA ARG A 117 0.43 -7.99 16.22
C ARG A 117 1.34 -6.97 15.58
N LEU A 118 2.45 -7.43 15.00
CA LEU A 118 3.37 -6.54 14.29
C LEU A 118 2.64 -5.76 13.19
N ALA A 119 1.89 -6.46 12.36
CA ALA A 119 1.14 -5.86 11.27
C ALA A 119 0.12 -4.82 11.76
N LEU A 120 -0.68 -5.16 12.76
CA LEU A 120 -1.68 -4.27 13.34
C LEU A 120 -1.03 -3.05 14.03
N ARG A 121 0.10 -3.23 14.68
CA ARG A 121 0.85 -2.11 15.27
C ARG A 121 1.37 -1.17 14.19
N GLN A 122 1.84 -1.67 13.06
CA GLN A 122 2.28 -0.83 11.96
C GLN A 122 1.12 -0.05 11.34
N ILE A 123 -0.06 -0.65 11.24
CA ILE A 123 -1.26 0.05 10.79
C ILE A 123 -1.61 1.18 11.77
N MET A 124 -1.65 0.88 13.06
CA MET A 124 -1.96 1.88 14.08
C MET A 124 -0.91 2.99 14.15
N ARG A 125 0.38 2.63 14.07
CA ARG A 125 1.47 3.60 14.04
C ARG A 125 1.30 4.57 12.88
N HIS A 126 0.95 4.06 11.71
CA HIS A 126 0.79 4.88 10.50
C HIS A 126 -0.25 5.98 10.67
N TYR A 127 -1.38 5.67 11.29
CA TYR A 127 -2.48 6.64 11.46
C TYR A 127 -2.41 7.46 12.75
N THR A 128 -1.79 6.94 13.80
CA THR A 128 -1.77 7.58 15.11
C THR A 128 -0.40 8.07 15.56
N GLY A 129 0.67 7.60 14.92
CA GLY A 129 2.05 7.84 15.33
C GLY A 129 2.47 7.04 16.57
N ARG A 130 1.61 6.18 17.10
CA ARG A 130 1.86 5.42 18.32
C ARG A 130 1.87 3.92 18.02
N GLU A 131 2.89 3.21 18.51
CA GLU A 131 3.07 1.76 18.34
C GLU A 131 2.56 0.93 19.51
N SER A 132 2.48 1.51 20.72
CA SER A 132 2.14 0.79 21.94
C SER A 132 0.64 0.52 22.08
N TRP A 133 0.14 -0.40 21.24
CA TRP A 133 -1.25 -0.84 21.25
C TRP A 133 -1.33 -2.30 21.65
N ASP A 134 -2.33 -2.63 22.49
CA ASP A 134 -2.62 -4.00 22.89
C ASP A 134 -3.73 -4.59 22.03
N PHE A 135 -3.53 -5.83 21.61
CA PHE A 135 -4.52 -6.59 20.88
C PHE A 135 -4.77 -7.90 21.64
N PRO A 136 -5.93 -8.04 22.29
CA PRO A 136 -6.28 -9.29 22.99
C PRO A 136 -6.29 -10.48 22.03
N ASP A 137 -5.89 -11.65 22.50
CA ASP A 137 -5.83 -12.86 21.68
C ASP A 137 -7.14 -13.17 20.98
N ALA A 138 -8.27 -13.01 21.68
CA ALA A 138 -9.59 -13.23 21.08
C ALA A 138 -9.87 -12.30 19.88
N THR A 139 -9.40 -11.06 19.95
CA THR A 139 -9.51 -10.10 18.85
C THR A 139 -8.63 -10.51 17.67
N LEU A 140 -7.40 -10.94 17.96
CA LEU A 140 -6.47 -11.41 16.92
C LEU A 140 -7.03 -12.60 16.16
N GLU A 141 -7.63 -13.55 16.82
CA GLU A 141 -8.20 -14.73 16.20
C GLU A 141 -9.31 -14.38 15.19
N LYS A 142 -10.08 -13.33 15.48
CA LYS A 142 -11.22 -12.89 14.66
C LYS A 142 -10.82 -11.94 13.53
N THR A 143 -9.66 -11.33 13.61
CA THR A 143 -9.21 -10.34 12.65
C THR A 143 -8.38 -11.01 11.55
N ALA A 144 -8.79 -10.85 10.30
CA ALA A 144 -7.99 -11.28 9.17
C ALA A 144 -6.98 -10.19 8.84
N VAL A 145 -5.70 -10.57 8.77
CA VAL A 145 -4.59 -9.66 8.52
C VAL A 145 -3.74 -10.23 7.39
N TRP A 146 -3.34 -9.39 6.46
CA TRP A 146 -2.49 -9.78 5.33
C TRP A 146 -1.20 -8.97 5.31
N ALA A 147 -0.16 -9.61 4.81
CA ALA A 147 1.08 -8.95 4.43
C ALA A 147 1.24 -9.03 2.92
N LEU A 148 1.36 -7.90 2.27
CA LEU A 148 1.66 -7.81 0.84
C LEU A 148 3.14 -7.49 0.69
N ARG A 149 3.90 -8.48 0.21
CA ARG A 149 5.34 -8.32 -0.03
C ARG A 149 5.54 -7.92 -1.48
N ALA A 150 6.05 -6.71 -1.68
CA ALA A 150 6.28 -6.19 -3.01
C ALA A 150 7.41 -6.93 -3.73
N HIS A 151 7.17 -7.37 -4.95
CA HIS A 151 8.22 -7.86 -5.84
C HIS A 151 8.97 -6.68 -6.43
N TRP A 152 8.25 -5.59 -6.69
CA TRP A 152 8.80 -4.33 -7.14
C TRP A 152 7.85 -3.19 -6.77
N LEU A 153 8.42 -2.02 -6.65
CA LEU A 153 7.66 -0.78 -6.57
C LEU A 153 8.42 0.32 -7.31
N THR A 154 7.66 1.31 -7.78
CA THR A 154 8.23 2.54 -8.29
C THR A 154 7.53 3.71 -7.63
N ALA A 155 8.32 4.74 -7.30
CA ALA A 155 7.81 5.97 -6.74
C ALA A 155 7.97 7.10 -7.74
N LYS A 156 7.02 8.01 -7.75
CA LYS A 156 6.95 9.09 -8.71
C LYS A 156 6.50 10.36 -8.02
N GLU A 157 7.11 11.46 -8.41
CA GLU A 157 6.80 12.77 -7.84
C GLU A 157 6.78 13.84 -8.92
N ARG A 158 5.86 14.76 -8.77
CA ARG A 158 5.85 16.03 -9.47
C ARG A 158 5.62 17.12 -8.43
N GLY A 159 6.65 17.90 -8.18
CA GLY A 159 6.63 18.99 -7.20
C GLY A 159 6.72 20.37 -7.81
#